data_0b41c96474de3cfbbedda11d47f5d666
#
_entry.id   0b41c96474de3cfbbedda11d47f5d666
#
_cell.length_a   1.000
_cell.length_b   1.000
_cell.length_c   1.000
_cell.angle_alpha   90.00
_cell.angle_beta   90.00
_cell.angle_gamma   90.00
#
_symmetry.space_group_name_H-M   'P 1'
#
loop_
_entity.id
_entity.type
_entity.pdbx_description
1 polymer ?
#
loop_
_entity_poly.entity_id
_entity_poly.type
_entity_poly.pdbx_seq_one_letter_code
_entity_poly.pdbx_strand_id
1 'polypeptide(L)'
;SRSMMLTGRYGQRYGYECNLDKPGDGLPDDEELLPALLKRYDYRTGCIGKWHLGSEPSQRPNAKGFDTFYGLLAGHRSYFYDPETSDKDGNLQQYQYNGRKLSFDGYFTDELASKAQLFVTESEQPFMLYMSFTAPHSPNEAMEEDLARFEGQPRQKYAAMMYALDRGVGKIVDEMVKTRELQAMGMQSSSG
;
A
#
# COMPACT_ATOMS: atom_id res chain seq x y z
N SER A 1 -9.90 -11.59 0.20
CA SER A 1 -9.83 -10.91 -1.12
C SER A 1 -8.38 -10.66 -1.55
N ARG A 2 -7.50 -10.03 -0.71
CA ARG A 2 -6.09 -9.73 -1.07
C ARG A 2 -5.31 -10.98 -1.46
N SER A 3 -5.37 -12.03 -0.65
CA SER A 3 -4.70 -13.30 -0.92
C SER A 3 -5.13 -13.89 -2.27
N MET A 4 -6.43 -13.95 -2.53
CA MET A 4 -6.98 -14.46 -3.79
C MET A 4 -6.55 -13.65 -5.01
N MET A 5 -6.48 -12.31 -4.87
CA MET A 5 -6.05 -11.45 -5.96
C MET A 5 -4.58 -11.65 -6.32
N LEU A 6 -3.71 -11.85 -5.31
CA LEU A 6 -2.28 -12.00 -5.52
C LEU A 6 -1.87 -13.44 -5.89
N THR A 7 -2.65 -14.46 -5.51
CA THR A 7 -2.38 -15.87 -5.83
C THR A 7 -3.14 -16.36 -7.07
N GLY A 8 -4.21 -15.68 -7.47
CA GLY A 8 -5.15 -16.17 -8.48
C GLY A 8 -5.97 -17.40 -8.02
N ARG A 9 -5.96 -17.74 -6.74
CA ARG A 9 -6.58 -18.94 -6.17
C ARG A 9 -7.54 -18.61 -5.03
N TYR A 10 -8.54 -19.43 -4.80
CA TYR A 10 -9.39 -19.33 -3.63
C TYR A 10 -8.61 -19.64 -2.35
N GLY A 11 -8.74 -18.78 -1.33
CA GLY A 11 -8.00 -18.90 -0.06
C GLY A 11 -8.16 -20.25 0.63
N GLN A 12 -9.36 -20.85 0.55
CA GLN A 12 -9.66 -22.15 1.12
C GLN A 12 -8.78 -23.29 0.56
N ARG A 13 -8.23 -23.12 -0.65
CA ARG A 13 -7.37 -24.16 -1.26
C ARG A 13 -6.00 -24.27 -0.60
N TYR A 14 -5.57 -23.25 0.14
CA TYR A 14 -4.29 -23.23 0.86
C TYR A 14 -4.45 -22.80 2.32
N GLY A 15 -5.66 -22.98 2.90
CA GLY A 15 -5.92 -22.76 4.31
C GLY A 15 -6.06 -21.32 4.77
N TYR A 16 -6.16 -20.37 3.84
CA TYR A 16 -6.33 -18.94 4.17
C TYR A 16 -7.81 -18.56 4.15
N GLU A 17 -8.51 -18.80 5.26
CA GLU A 17 -9.97 -18.66 5.32
C GLU A 17 -10.47 -17.43 6.08
N CYS A 18 -9.67 -16.90 7.00
CA CYS A 18 -10.07 -15.79 7.89
C CYS A 18 -9.00 -14.71 8.01
N ASN A 19 -9.29 -13.68 8.79
CA ASN A 19 -8.32 -12.66 9.14
C ASN A 19 -7.22 -13.24 10.03
N LEU A 20 -6.05 -12.60 9.98
CA LEU A 20 -4.86 -12.96 10.74
C LEU A 20 -5.06 -12.56 12.21
N ASP A 21 -5.37 -13.52 13.07
CA ASP A 21 -5.60 -13.25 14.48
C ASP A 21 -4.42 -13.69 15.37
N LYS A 22 -3.48 -14.48 14.83
CA LYS A 22 -2.33 -15.01 15.59
C LYS A 22 -1.02 -14.84 14.82
N PRO A 23 0.11 -14.76 15.54
CA PRO A 23 1.43 -14.90 14.91
C PRO A 23 1.52 -16.22 14.11
N GLY A 24 2.02 -16.15 12.90
CA GLY A 24 2.08 -17.29 12.00
C GLY A 24 0.86 -17.47 11.09
N ASP A 25 -0.27 -16.87 11.41
CA ASP A 25 -1.42 -16.81 10.50
C ASP A 25 -1.05 -15.93 9.31
N GLY A 26 -0.77 -16.51 8.17
CA GLY A 26 -0.37 -15.77 6.97
C GLY A 26 -0.44 -16.64 5.74
N LEU A 27 0.03 -16.11 4.63
CA LEU A 27 0.17 -16.92 3.43
C LEU A 27 1.17 -18.04 3.68
N PRO A 28 0.89 -19.29 3.25
CA PRO A 28 1.85 -20.36 3.27
C PRO A 28 3.17 -19.99 2.55
N ASP A 29 4.27 -20.51 3.04
CA ASP A 29 5.59 -20.16 2.51
C ASP A 29 5.78 -20.60 1.05
N ASP A 30 5.17 -21.70 0.66
CA ASP A 30 5.19 -22.28 -0.69
C ASP A 30 4.17 -21.64 -1.65
N GLU A 31 3.31 -20.74 -1.17
CA GLU A 31 2.36 -20.06 -2.06
C GLU A 31 3.04 -18.95 -2.84
N GLU A 32 3.15 -19.16 -4.16
CA GLU A 32 3.71 -18.16 -5.07
C GLU A 32 2.69 -17.07 -5.41
N LEU A 33 3.12 -15.83 -5.38
CA LEU A 33 2.29 -14.67 -5.70
C LEU A 33 2.62 -14.10 -7.08
N LEU A 34 1.66 -13.40 -7.66
CA LEU A 34 1.80 -12.71 -8.94
C LEU A 34 3.09 -11.87 -9.07
N PRO A 35 3.54 -11.07 -8.06
CA PRO A 35 4.79 -10.33 -8.19
C PRO A 35 6.01 -11.23 -8.38
N ALA A 36 6.10 -12.38 -7.69
CA ALA A 36 7.20 -13.33 -7.88
C ALA A 36 7.22 -13.92 -9.29
N LEU A 37 6.03 -14.19 -9.85
CA LEU A 37 5.89 -14.65 -11.23
C LEU A 37 6.35 -13.58 -12.23
N LEU A 38 5.90 -12.33 -12.06
CA LEU A 38 6.20 -11.21 -12.97
C LEU A 38 7.69 -10.84 -12.99
N LYS A 39 8.40 -11.03 -11.88
CA LYS A 39 9.87 -10.82 -11.84
C LYS A 39 10.63 -11.70 -12.85
N ARG A 40 10.10 -12.86 -13.21
CA ARG A 40 10.70 -13.72 -14.26
C ARG A 40 10.60 -13.11 -15.65
N TYR A 41 9.82 -12.05 -15.80
CA TYR A 41 9.59 -11.29 -17.03
C TYR A 41 10.10 -9.85 -16.93
N ASP A 42 11.07 -9.61 -16.06
CA ASP A 42 11.70 -8.31 -15.82
C ASP A 42 10.76 -7.19 -15.38
N TYR A 43 9.66 -7.52 -14.71
CA TYR A 43 8.80 -6.52 -14.10
C TYR A 43 9.38 -6.03 -12.77
N ARG A 44 9.42 -4.70 -12.58
CA ARG A 44 9.60 -4.10 -11.26
C ARG A 44 8.30 -4.23 -10.45
N THR A 45 8.39 -4.68 -9.20
CA THR A 45 7.21 -4.98 -8.40
C THR A 45 7.15 -4.15 -7.12
N GLY A 46 6.02 -3.45 -6.91
CA GLY A 46 5.78 -2.61 -5.75
C GLY A 46 4.51 -2.99 -4.98
N CYS A 47 4.61 -3.01 -3.66
CA CYS A 47 3.48 -3.11 -2.74
C CYS A 47 3.45 -1.84 -1.89
N ILE A 48 2.43 -0.99 -2.07
CA ILE A 48 2.29 0.26 -1.33
C ILE A 48 0.97 0.27 -0.59
N GLY A 49 1.03 0.38 0.75
CA GLY A 49 -0.11 0.40 1.65
C GLY A 49 -0.19 -0.80 2.58
N LYS A 50 -1.41 -1.27 2.81
CA LYS A 50 -1.72 -2.36 3.74
C LYS A 50 -1.37 -3.72 3.15
N TRP A 51 -0.54 -4.49 3.88
CA TRP A 51 -0.28 -5.89 3.53
C TRP A 51 -1.35 -6.84 4.07
N HIS A 52 -1.35 -7.11 5.36
CA HIS A 52 -2.30 -7.94 6.07
C HIS A 52 -2.42 -9.39 5.51
N LEU A 53 -1.28 -9.98 5.13
CA LEU A 53 -1.19 -11.35 4.59
C LEU A 53 -0.10 -12.18 5.28
N GLY A 54 0.35 -11.73 6.44
CA GLY A 54 1.35 -12.37 7.27
C GLY A 54 2.45 -11.42 7.70
N SER A 55 3.07 -11.74 8.84
CA SER A 55 4.08 -10.90 9.49
C SER A 55 5.41 -11.59 9.67
N GLU A 56 5.41 -12.93 9.59
CA GLU A 56 6.64 -13.69 9.64
C GLU A 56 7.59 -13.28 8.49
N PRO A 57 8.90 -13.37 8.67
CA PRO A 57 9.85 -12.94 7.63
C PRO A 57 9.56 -13.50 6.24
N SER A 58 9.19 -14.79 6.13
CA SER A 58 8.85 -15.47 4.88
C SER A 58 7.53 -15.02 4.26
N GLN A 59 6.65 -14.41 5.05
CA GLN A 59 5.31 -13.97 4.65
C GLN A 59 5.25 -12.49 4.25
N ARG A 60 6.34 -11.73 4.47
CA ARG A 60 6.37 -10.29 4.19
C ARG A 60 6.41 -10.01 2.68
N PRO A 61 5.97 -8.82 2.24
CA PRO A 61 5.91 -8.48 0.81
C PRO A 61 7.19 -8.77 0.04
N ASN A 62 8.35 -8.39 0.58
CA ASN A 62 9.63 -8.60 -0.09
C ASN A 62 9.98 -10.09 -0.25
N ALA A 63 9.68 -10.92 0.75
CA ALA A 63 9.86 -12.38 0.65
C ALA A 63 8.87 -13.03 -0.33
N LYS A 64 7.74 -12.38 -0.58
CA LYS A 64 6.68 -12.83 -1.50
C LYS A 64 6.79 -12.20 -2.90
N GLY A 65 7.96 -11.65 -3.24
CA GLY A 65 8.29 -11.26 -4.61
C GLY A 65 8.17 -9.77 -4.93
N PHE A 66 7.84 -8.90 -3.97
CA PHE A 66 7.86 -7.47 -4.19
C PHE A 66 9.28 -6.90 -3.98
N ASP A 67 9.76 -6.10 -4.94
CA ASP A 67 11.03 -5.37 -4.83
C ASP A 67 10.93 -4.22 -3.82
N THR A 68 9.78 -3.56 -3.82
CA THR A 68 9.50 -2.42 -2.95
C THR A 68 8.27 -2.70 -2.09
N PHE A 69 8.40 -2.50 -0.79
CA PHE A 69 7.28 -2.44 0.14
C PHE A 69 7.32 -1.14 0.93
N TYR A 70 6.24 -0.38 0.89
CA TYR A 70 6.02 0.82 1.69
C TYR A 70 4.63 0.77 2.34
N GLY A 71 4.53 0.67 3.65
CA GLY A 71 3.21 0.59 4.29
C GLY A 71 3.19 -0.10 5.64
N LEU A 72 2.10 -0.83 5.90
CA LEU A 72 1.82 -1.57 7.14
C LEU A 72 1.73 -3.07 6.90
N LEU A 73 2.36 -3.87 7.75
CA LEU A 73 2.13 -5.33 7.76
C LEU A 73 0.77 -5.67 8.37
N ALA A 74 0.30 -4.89 9.35
CA ALA A 74 -0.94 -5.11 10.07
C ALA A 74 -2.20 -4.57 9.36
N GLY A 75 -3.33 -4.75 10.06
CA GLY A 75 -4.66 -4.46 9.53
C GLY A 75 -5.03 -2.98 9.46
N HIS A 76 -4.63 -2.19 10.45
CA HIS A 76 -5.02 -0.78 10.59
C HIS A 76 -4.11 -0.04 11.56
N ARG A 77 -4.11 1.29 11.45
CA ARG A 77 -3.43 2.22 12.34
C ARG A 77 -4.00 3.62 12.17
N SER A 78 -3.63 4.59 13.06
CA SER A 78 -3.87 6.02 12.84
C SER A 78 -3.31 6.47 11.48
N TYR A 79 -3.99 7.40 10.83
CA TYR A 79 -3.57 7.98 9.56
C TYR A 79 -2.55 9.10 9.71
N PHE A 80 -2.27 9.49 10.95
CA PHE A 80 -1.22 10.45 11.29
C PHE A 80 -0.10 9.75 12.04
N TYR A 81 1.13 10.05 11.68
CA TYR A 81 2.28 9.52 12.39
C TYR A 81 2.44 10.28 13.72
N ASP A 82 2.53 9.52 14.81
CA ASP A 82 2.83 10.02 16.13
C ASP A 82 3.92 9.13 16.74
N PRO A 83 5.13 9.69 17.01
CA PRO A 83 6.23 8.92 17.57
C PRO A 83 5.89 8.23 18.89
N GLU A 84 5.05 8.85 19.72
CA GLU A 84 4.72 8.30 21.04
C GLU A 84 3.85 7.05 20.98
N THR A 85 2.96 6.98 19.99
CA THR A 85 2.07 5.83 19.78
C THR A 85 2.59 4.90 18.69
N SER A 86 3.13 5.46 17.62
CA SER A 86 3.59 4.71 16.45
C SER A 86 4.77 3.78 16.76
N ASP A 87 5.53 4.08 17.79
CA ASP A 87 6.73 3.35 18.15
C ASP A 87 6.52 2.26 19.21
N LYS A 88 5.37 2.28 19.90
CA LYS A 88 5.06 1.36 21.01
C LYS A 88 4.46 0.02 20.57
N ASP A 89 3.87 -0.04 19.40
CA ASP A 89 3.00 -1.15 18.98
C ASP A 89 3.71 -2.32 18.28
N GLY A 90 4.98 -2.53 18.54
CA GLY A 90 5.71 -3.65 17.94
C GLY A 90 5.80 -3.63 16.40
N ASN A 91 6.51 -4.58 15.84
CA ASN A 91 6.86 -4.58 14.39
C ASN A 91 5.69 -4.67 13.41
N LEU A 92 4.52 -5.17 13.83
CA LEU A 92 3.38 -5.40 12.93
C LEU A 92 2.63 -4.12 12.60
N GLN A 93 2.55 -3.20 13.53
CA GLN A 93 1.81 -1.95 13.43
C GLN A 93 2.67 -0.77 12.98
N GLN A 94 3.97 -0.95 12.83
CA GLN A 94 4.87 0.11 12.40
C GLN A 94 4.76 0.36 10.90
N TYR A 95 4.83 1.63 10.53
CA TYR A 95 5.05 2.03 9.16
C TYR A 95 6.45 1.61 8.72
N GLN A 96 6.54 1.00 7.55
CA GLN A 96 7.77 0.36 7.10
C GLN A 96 8.08 0.67 5.64
N TYR A 97 9.37 0.75 5.34
CA TYR A 97 9.93 0.69 4.00
C TYR A 97 10.93 -0.48 3.93
N ASN A 98 10.59 -1.52 3.20
CA ASN A 98 11.41 -2.73 3.03
C ASN A 98 11.93 -3.28 4.37
N GLY A 99 11.04 -3.40 5.36
CA GLY A 99 11.36 -3.92 6.69
C GLY A 99 12.02 -2.91 7.64
N ARG A 100 12.33 -1.70 7.20
CA ARG A 100 12.84 -0.62 8.05
C ARG A 100 11.69 0.26 8.50
N LYS A 101 11.66 0.58 9.80
CA LYS A 101 10.73 1.54 10.34
C LYS A 101 10.88 2.90 9.65
N LEU A 102 9.77 3.56 9.40
CA LEU A 102 9.74 4.90 8.83
C LEU A 102 8.82 5.82 9.64
N SER A 103 9.05 7.12 9.47
CA SER A 103 8.18 8.20 9.88
C SER A 103 7.78 9.00 8.64
N PHE A 104 6.67 9.72 8.73
CA PHE A 104 6.21 10.63 7.67
C PHE A 104 5.47 11.81 8.31
N ASP A 105 5.37 12.89 7.58
CA ASP A 105 4.59 14.05 7.97
C ASP A 105 3.26 14.08 7.21
N GLY A 106 2.20 14.54 7.88
CA GLY A 106 0.88 14.70 7.28
C GLY A 106 0.02 13.44 7.32
N TYR A 107 -0.75 13.21 6.26
CA TYR A 107 -1.81 12.21 6.20
C TYR A 107 -1.39 10.96 5.41
N PHE A 108 -1.51 9.80 6.00
CA PHE A 108 -0.99 8.54 5.43
C PHE A 108 -1.55 8.19 4.05
N THR A 109 -2.81 8.52 3.78
CA THR A 109 -3.40 8.29 2.45
C THR A 109 -2.68 9.10 1.37
N ASP A 110 -2.36 10.37 1.65
CA ASP A 110 -1.61 11.22 0.71
C ASP A 110 -0.14 10.78 0.60
N GLU A 111 0.45 10.34 1.70
CA GLU A 111 1.80 9.77 1.72
C GLU A 111 1.90 8.52 0.83
N LEU A 112 0.94 7.60 0.95
CA LEU A 112 0.88 6.41 0.10
C LEU A 112 0.75 6.77 -1.38
N ALA A 113 -0.08 7.76 -1.71
CA ALA A 113 -0.23 8.23 -3.09
C ALA A 113 1.08 8.82 -3.63
N SER A 114 1.78 9.62 -2.82
CA SER A 114 3.08 10.21 -3.19
C SER A 114 4.15 9.14 -3.42
N LYS A 115 4.20 8.10 -2.59
CA LYS A 115 5.14 6.97 -2.79
C LYS A 115 4.79 6.14 -4.02
N ALA A 116 3.51 6.01 -4.33
CA ALA A 116 3.07 5.34 -5.55
C ALA A 116 3.45 6.13 -6.80
N GLN A 117 3.29 7.46 -6.80
CA GLN A 117 3.75 8.34 -7.88
C GLN A 117 5.27 8.19 -8.10
N LEU A 118 6.05 8.26 -7.01
CA LEU A 118 7.51 8.09 -7.09
C LEU A 118 7.88 6.73 -7.66
N PHE A 119 7.21 5.64 -7.22
CA PHE A 119 7.45 4.31 -7.78
C PHE A 119 7.19 4.26 -9.28
N VAL A 120 6.10 4.88 -9.76
CA VAL A 120 5.76 4.97 -11.20
C VAL A 120 6.84 5.74 -11.95
N THR A 121 7.20 6.94 -11.47
CA THR A 121 8.18 7.82 -12.10
C THR A 121 9.57 7.18 -12.22
N GLU A 122 10.01 6.46 -11.19
CA GLU A 122 11.30 5.78 -11.15
C GLU A 122 11.34 4.44 -11.90
N SER A 123 10.21 3.97 -12.44
CA SER A 123 10.16 2.68 -13.11
C SER A 123 10.55 2.81 -14.58
N GLU A 124 11.76 2.37 -14.90
CA GLU A 124 12.30 2.36 -16.28
C GLU A 124 11.82 1.13 -17.08
N GLN A 125 11.44 0.07 -16.40
CA GLN A 125 10.96 -1.21 -16.96
C GLN A 125 9.46 -1.39 -16.72
N PRO A 126 8.81 -2.37 -17.37
CA PRO A 126 7.44 -2.74 -17.04
C PRO A 126 7.28 -2.98 -15.54
N PHE A 127 6.21 -2.51 -14.95
CA PHE A 127 6.01 -2.63 -13.50
C PHE A 127 4.63 -3.17 -13.14
N MET A 128 4.57 -3.77 -11.97
CA MET A 128 3.36 -4.09 -11.25
C MET A 128 3.34 -3.31 -9.93
N LEU A 129 2.36 -2.45 -9.74
CA LEU A 129 2.11 -1.76 -8.49
C LEU A 129 0.84 -2.31 -7.83
N TYR A 130 1.00 -2.98 -6.69
CA TYR A 130 -0.10 -3.37 -5.83
C TYR A 130 -0.38 -2.23 -4.84
N MET A 131 -1.38 -1.40 -5.16
CA MET A 131 -1.80 -0.29 -4.33
C MET A 131 -2.92 -0.72 -3.39
N SER A 132 -2.66 -0.74 -2.09
CA SER A 132 -3.59 -1.19 -1.06
C SER A 132 -3.75 -0.14 0.03
N PHE A 133 -4.55 0.89 -0.25
CA PHE A 133 -4.85 1.92 0.75
C PHE A 133 -5.43 1.32 2.03
N THR A 134 -5.13 1.93 3.18
CA THR A 134 -5.78 1.64 4.46
C THR A 134 -7.17 2.27 4.54
N ALA A 135 -7.34 3.46 3.94
CA ALA A 135 -8.62 4.14 3.87
C ALA A 135 -9.68 3.29 3.12
N PRO A 136 -10.93 3.33 3.56
CA PRO A 136 -11.49 4.07 4.69
C PRO A 136 -11.65 3.25 5.98
N HIS A 137 -10.70 2.38 6.32
CA HIS A 137 -10.75 1.58 7.55
C HIS A 137 -10.65 2.48 8.80
N SER A 138 -11.22 2.06 9.91
CA SER A 138 -11.06 2.76 11.20
C SER A 138 -9.57 2.77 11.65
N PRO A 139 -9.14 3.78 12.44
CA PRO A 139 -9.89 4.94 12.95
C PRO A 139 -10.33 5.89 11.84
N ASN A 140 -11.49 6.53 12.02
CA ASN A 140 -11.99 7.50 11.05
C ASN A 140 -11.30 8.85 11.30
N GLU A 141 -10.24 9.10 10.55
CA GLU A 141 -9.40 10.28 10.63
C GLU A 141 -9.20 10.87 9.23
N ALA A 142 -9.25 12.17 9.10
CA ALA A 142 -9.01 12.88 7.86
C ALA A 142 -8.41 14.26 8.14
N MET A 143 -7.82 14.87 7.12
CA MET A 143 -7.31 16.23 7.18
C MET A 143 -8.47 17.22 7.43
N GLU A 144 -8.20 18.30 8.19
CA GLU A 144 -9.18 19.35 8.49
C GLU A 144 -9.78 19.95 7.21
N GLU A 145 -8.98 20.17 6.20
CA GLU A 145 -9.43 20.69 4.90
C GLU A 145 -10.40 19.75 4.18
N ASP A 146 -10.22 18.43 4.33
CA ASP A 146 -11.13 17.44 3.76
C ASP A 146 -12.40 17.31 4.61
N LEU A 147 -12.29 17.43 5.94
CA LEU A 147 -13.45 17.47 6.84
C LEU A 147 -14.36 18.66 6.54
N ALA A 148 -13.78 19.84 6.33
CA ALA A 148 -14.54 21.08 6.04
C ALA A 148 -15.42 20.95 4.78
N ARG A 149 -15.02 20.12 3.78
CA ARG A 149 -15.82 19.87 2.56
C ARG A 149 -17.14 19.16 2.83
N PHE A 150 -17.23 18.46 3.93
CA PHE A 150 -18.37 17.60 4.30
C PHE A 150 -19.02 18.04 5.62
N GLU A 151 -18.82 19.30 6.01
CA GLU A 151 -19.38 19.85 7.24
C GLU A 151 -20.90 19.68 7.29
N GLY A 152 -21.40 19.21 8.43
CA GLY A 152 -22.83 18.96 8.65
C GLY A 152 -23.41 17.71 7.96
N GLN A 153 -22.63 16.98 7.19
CA GLN A 153 -23.10 15.75 6.55
C GLN A 153 -23.02 14.53 7.48
N PRO A 154 -23.96 13.59 7.38
CA PRO A 154 -23.83 12.30 8.03
C PRO A 154 -22.53 11.61 7.61
N ARG A 155 -21.79 11.03 8.58
CA ARG A 155 -20.51 10.34 8.32
C ARG A 155 -19.43 11.25 7.72
N GLN A 156 -19.37 12.49 8.11
CA GLN A 156 -18.41 13.50 7.62
C GLN A 156 -16.98 12.94 7.52
N LYS A 157 -16.46 12.31 8.57
CA LYS A 157 -15.10 11.73 8.57
C LYS A 157 -14.92 10.66 7.50
N TYR A 158 -15.89 9.78 7.35
CA TYR A 158 -15.84 8.74 6.32
C TYR A 158 -15.85 9.33 4.90
N ALA A 159 -16.70 10.33 4.65
CA ALA A 159 -16.76 11.02 3.37
C ALA A 159 -15.43 11.75 3.05
N ALA A 160 -14.83 12.39 4.03
CA ALA A 160 -13.52 13.03 3.90
C ALA A 160 -12.41 12.01 3.59
N MET A 161 -12.41 10.84 4.25
CA MET A 161 -11.47 9.76 3.96
C MET A 161 -11.65 9.21 2.53
N MET A 162 -12.89 9.06 2.06
CA MET A 162 -13.17 8.61 0.69
C MET A 162 -12.71 9.64 -0.33
N TYR A 163 -12.90 10.94 -0.04
CA TYR A 163 -12.42 12.01 -0.89
C TYR A 163 -10.89 12.01 -1.00
N ALA A 164 -10.19 11.86 0.11
CA ALA A 164 -8.73 11.76 0.12
C ALA A 164 -8.23 10.53 -0.65
N LEU A 165 -8.92 9.40 -0.52
CA LEU A 165 -8.61 8.17 -1.27
C LEU A 165 -8.77 8.39 -2.78
N ASP A 166 -9.88 8.97 -3.22
CA ASP A 166 -10.15 9.27 -4.63
C ASP A 166 -9.11 10.25 -5.20
N ARG A 167 -8.80 11.31 -4.45
CA ARG A 167 -7.71 12.25 -4.78
C ARG A 167 -6.36 11.51 -4.94
N GLY A 168 -6.05 10.58 -4.04
CA GLY A 168 -4.83 9.79 -4.09
C GLY A 168 -4.77 8.89 -5.33
N VAL A 169 -5.87 8.24 -5.68
CA VAL A 169 -5.97 7.43 -6.90
C VAL A 169 -5.78 8.31 -8.15
N GLY A 170 -6.44 9.48 -8.19
CA GLY A 170 -6.29 10.45 -9.27
C GLY A 170 -4.83 10.83 -9.51
N LYS A 171 -4.11 11.23 -8.45
CA LYS A 171 -2.68 11.57 -8.53
C LYS A 171 -1.82 10.45 -9.15
N ILE A 172 -2.08 9.19 -8.78
CA ILE A 172 -1.33 8.05 -9.30
C ILE A 172 -1.64 7.83 -10.79
N VAL A 173 -2.91 7.89 -11.17
CA VAL A 173 -3.34 7.73 -12.58
C VAL A 173 -2.76 8.83 -13.45
N ASP A 174 -2.81 10.08 -13.01
CA ASP A 174 -2.24 11.22 -13.73
C ASP A 174 -0.73 11.04 -13.94
N GLU A 175 0.00 10.56 -12.94
CA GLU A 175 1.43 10.28 -13.07
C GLU A 175 1.72 9.14 -14.05
N MET A 176 0.90 8.08 -14.05
CA MET A 176 1.03 6.98 -15.03
C MET A 176 0.82 7.47 -16.47
N VAL A 177 -0.19 8.33 -16.71
CA VAL A 177 -0.44 8.92 -18.03
C VAL A 177 0.72 9.78 -18.47
N LYS A 178 1.17 10.69 -17.61
CA LYS A 178 2.32 11.58 -17.86
C LYS A 178 3.60 10.80 -18.17
N THR A 179 3.92 9.78 -17.37
CA THR A 179 5.11 8.95 -17.57
C THR A 179 5.06 8.22 -18.91
N ARG A 180 3.91 7.67 -19.28
CA ARG A 180 3.70 7.03 -20.58
C ARG A 180 3.86 7.98 -21.75
N GLU A 181 3.35 9.22 -21.64
CA GLU A 181 3.50 10.25 -22.67
C GLU A 181 4.97 10.66 -22.85
N LEU A 182 5.71 10.86 -21.75
CA LEU A 182 7.14 11.18 -21.80
C LEU A 182 7.95 10.06 -22.45
N GLN A 183 7.68 8.82 -22.11
CA GLN A 183 8.33 7.65 -22.73
C GLN A 183 8.02 7.57 -24.24
N ALA A 184 6.78 7.85 -24.65
CA ALA A 184 6.40 7.88 -26.06
C ALA A 184 7.12 8.98 -26.87
N MET A 185 7.53 10.07 -26.20
CA MET A 185 8.31 11.15 -26.78
C MET A 185 9.83 10.89 -26.74
N GLY A 186 10.29 9.77 -26.19
CA GLY A 186 11.71 9.46 -25.98
C GLY A 186 12.37 10.29 -24.87
N MET A 187 11.58 10.87 -23.97
CA MET A 187 12.05 11.67 -22.83
C MET A 187 11.99 10.82 -21.56
N GLN A 188 13.05 10.87 -20.73
CA GLN A 188 13.00 10.32 -19.37
C GLN A 188 12.37 11.33 -18.43
N SER A 189 11.60 10.84 -17.45
CA SER A 189 11.12 11.69 -16.35
C SER A 189 12.34 12.12 -15.53
N SER A 190 12.69 13.41 -15.57
CA SER A 190 13.74 13.96 -14.72
C SER A 190 13.28 13.90 -13.26
N SER A 191 13.86 12.98 -12.47
CA SER A 191 13.79 13.03 -11.02
C SER A 191 14.61 14.21 -10.53
N GLY A 192 13.94 15.31 -10.19
CA GLY A 192 14.51 16.46 -9.51
C GLY A 192 14.49 16.28 -8.00
#